data_1b8a0cbb55374038449f57753144d396
#
_entry.id   1b8a0cbb55374038449f57753144d396
#
_cell.length_a   1.000
_cell.length_b   1.000
_cell.length_c   1.000
_cell.angle_alpha   90.00
_cell.angle_beta   90.00
_cell.angle_gamma   90.00
#
_symmetry.space_group_name_H-M   'P 1'
#
loop_
_entity.id
_entity.type
_entity.pdbx_description
1 polymer ?
#
loop_
_entity_poly.entity_id
_entity_poly.type
_entity_poly.pdbx_seq_one_letter_code
_entity_poly.pdbx_strand_id
1 'polypeptide(L)'
;MDIQIQYLIELIKGEVSINIMGTNLSDFKTPSLTDPNLMINRGGKFNFDSHTFSLPKKRLNSFISWDFNNYSLSLNSRYLDSYFNERTITGLGLTYGYDNQVKSFFVHDISFGKSIDAIKGNLNLNLYLSNMFNKSAPRLYDAPDFSFDTRLHDPRGRILGLNIEYNF
;
A
#
# COMPACT_ATOMS: atom_id res chain seq x y z
N MET A 1 -10.72 -12.32 7.22
CA MET A 1 -10.05 -13.50 6.61
C MET A 1 -8.74 -13.02 6.05
N ASP A 2 -7.63 -13.65 6.46
CA ASP A 2 -6.30 -13.37 5.97
C ASP A 2 -5.80 -14.58 5.20
N ILE A 3 -5.07 -14.33 4.11
CA ILE A 3 -4.46 -15.36 3.26
C ILE A 3 -3.00 -14.98 3.09
N GLN A 4 -2.12 -15.96 3.27
CA GLN A 4 -0.70 -15.84 2.98
C GLN A 4 -0.27 -16.99 2.10
N ILE A 5 0.45 -16.68 1.03
CA ILE A 5 1.03 -17.65 0.11
C ILE A 5 2.52 -17.33 0.02
N GLN A 6 3.34 -18.35 0.26
CA GLN A 6 4.78 -18.26 0.08
C GLN A 6 5.22 -19.38 -0.84
N TYR A 7 6.01 -19.03 -1.82
CA TYR A 7 6.53 -19.98 -2.78
C TYR A 7 7.98 -19.67 -3.13
N LEU A 8 8.81 -20.68 -3.17
CA LEU A 8 10.23 -20.63 -3.52
C LEU A 8 10.47 -21.49 -4.74
N ILE A 9 11.14 -20.94 -5.74
CA ILE A 9 11.48 -21.63 -6.99
C ILE A 9 12.98 -21.57 -7.17
N GLU A 10 13.62 -22.73 -7.11
CA GLU A 10 15.03 -22.87 -7.47
C GLU A 10 15.17 -22.93 -9.00
N LEU A 11 15.98 -22.05 -9.57
CA LEU A 11 16.31 -22.00 -10.99
C LEU A 11 17.78 -22.36 -11.18
N ILE A 12 18.16 -22.75 -12.43
CA ILE A 12 19.56 -23.02 -12.78
C ILE A 12 20.47 -21.82 -12.46
N LYS A 13 19.94 -20.61 -12.52
CA LYS A 13 20.66 -19.36 -12.24
C LYS A 13 19.97 -18.52 -11.18
N GLY A 14 19.84 -19.08 -9.98
CA GLY A 14 19.33 -18.34 -8.84
C GLY A 14 17.99 -18.81 -8.31
N GLU A 15 17.37 -18.00 -7.49
CA GLU A 15 16.18 -18.34 -6.73
C GLU A 15 15.11 -17.25 -6.91
N VAL A 16 13.87 -17.66 -7.11
CA VAL A 16 12.72 -16.76 -7.12
C VAL A 16 11.88 -17.00 -5.88
N SER A 17 11.67 -15.98 -5.07
CA SER A 17 10.73 -16.03 -3.97
C SER A 17 9.48 -15.22 -4.28
N ILE A 18 8.32 -15.76 -3.94
CA ILE A 18 7.02 -15.12 -4.09
C ILE A 18 6.34 -15.13 -2.74
N ASN A 19 5.94 -13.95 -2.27
CA ASN A 19 5.16 -13.79 -1.04
C ASN A 19 3.94 -12.93 -1.32
N ILE A 20 2.74 -13.48 -1.10
CA ILE A 20 1.47 -12.77 -1.32
C ILE A 20 0.70 -12.81 -0.01
N MET A 21 0.32 -11.64 0.48
CA MET A 21 -0.50 -11.47 1.67
C MET A 21 -1.76 -10.69 1.32
N GLY A 22 -2.92 -11.27 1.63
CA GLY A 22 -4.22 -10.66 1.38
C GLY A 22 -5.07 -10.64 2.65
N THR A 23 -5.76 -9.54 2.87
CA THR A 23 -6.78 -9.39 3.92
C THR A 23 -8.11 -9.07 3.28
N ASN A 24 -9.14 -9.79 3.69
CA ASN A 24 -10.53 -9.48 3.36
C ASN A 24 -11.33 -9.28 4.66
N LEU A 25 -11.70 -8.01 4.92
CA LEU A 25 -12.50 -7.61 6.07
C LEU A 25 -13.99 -7.70 5.70
N SER A 26 -14.70 -8.72 6.21
CA SER A 26 -16.13 -8.86 5.97
C SER A 26 -16.92 -7.83 6.78
N ASP A 27 -16.67 -7.77 8.08
CA ASP A 27 -17.39 -6.96 9.03
C ASP A 27 -16.45 -6.42 10.13
N PHE A 28 -16.61 -5.16 10.49
CA PHE A 28 -15.98 -4.56 11.67
C PHE A 28 -16.95 -3.57 12.30
N LYS A 29 -17.57 -3.95 13.41
CA LYS A 29 -18.60 -3.15 14.07
C LYS A 29 -18.07 -2.53 15.35
N THR A 30 -18.36 -1.24 15.55
CA THR A 30 -18.11 -0.53 16.80
C THR A 30 -19.36 0.19 17.26
N PRO A 31 -19.50 0.48 18.56
CA PRO A 31 -20.56 1.36 19.02
C PRO A 31 -20.49 2.74 18.34
N SER A 32 -21.63 3.36 18.14
CA SER A 32 -21.71 4.78 17.75
C SER A 32 -21.15 5.67 18.87
N LEU A 33 -20.54 6.79 18.51
CA LEU A 33 -20.08 7.78 19.49
C LEU A 33 -21.24 8.49 20.20
N THR A 34 -22.39 8.58 19.54
CA THR A 34 -23.59 9.27 20.05
C THR A 34 -24.59 8.35 20.72
N ASP A 35 -24.61 7.08 20.38
CA ASP A 35 -25.48 6.06 20.96
C ASP A 35 -24.71 4.72 21.11
N PRO A 36 -24.28 4.37 22.34
CA PRO A 36 -23.53 3.13 22.57
C PRO A 36 -24.30 1.84 22.25
N ASN A 37 -25.63 1.88 22.17
CA ASN A 37 -26.45 0.73 21.81
C ASN A 37 -26.52 0.51 20.29
N LEU A 38 -26.14 1.51 19.49
CA LEU A 38 -26.13 1.44 18.04
C LEU A 38 -24.76 0.96 17.54
N MET A 39 -24.73 -0.25 16.97
CA MET A 39 -23.52 -0.81 16.36
C MET A 39 -23.40 -0.38 14.89
N ILE A 40 -22.31 0.29 14.54
CA ILE A 40 -22.02 0.76 13.18
C ILE A 40 -20.95 -0.11 12.55
N ASN A 41 -21.22 -0.64 11.34
CA ASN A 41 -20.21 -1.32 10.55
C ASN A 41 -19.25 -0.30 9.95
N ARG A 42 -17.96 -0.42 10.28
CA ARG A 42 -16.87 0.46 9.87
C ARG A 42 -16.09 -0.05 8.65
N GLY A 43 -16.30 -1.31 8.27
CA GLY A 43 -15.62 -1.91 7.13
C GLY A 43 -16.02 -1.27 5.80
N GLY A 44 -15.03 -0.95 4.97
CA GLY A 44 -15.22 -0.29 3.68
C GLY A 44 -15.52 1.21 3.78
N LYS A 45 -15.15 1.88 4.87
CA LYS A 45 -15.45 3.30 5.12
C LYS A 45 -14.22 4.10 5.53
N PHE A 46 -14.31 5.43 5.35
CA PHE A 46 -13.31 6.40 5.80
C PHE A 46 -13.31 6.56 7.33
N ASN A 47 -14.48 6.44 7.96
CA ASN A 47 -14.65 6.49 9.42
C ASN A 47 -14.14 7.80 10.05
N PHE A 48 -14.45 8.91 9.43
CA PHE A 48 -13.99 10.23 9.89
C PHE A 48 -14.41 10.56 11.32
N ASP A 49 -15.65 10.25 11.66
CA ASP A 49 -16.31 10.58 12.93
C ASP A 49 -16.08 9.54 14.05
N SER A 50 -15.15 8.64 13.87
CA SER A 50 -14.82 7.60 14.85
C SER A 50 -13.32 7.53 15.12
N HIS A 51 -12.94 6.91 16.24
CA HIS A 51 -11.54 6.63 16.54
C HIS A 51 -10.93 5.52 15.66
N THR A 52 -11.72 4.91 14.80
CA THR A 52 -11.22 3.95 13.83
C THR A 52 -10.63 4.66 12.62
N PHE A 53 -9.63 4.04 12.01
CA PHE A 53 -9.04 4.50 10.76
C PHE A 53 -9.88 4.09 9.57
N SER A 54 -9.56 4.61 8.39
CA SER A 54 -10.09 4.11 7.13
C SER A 54 -9.84 2.61 6.99
N LEU A 55 -10.89 1.86 6.70
CA LEU A 55 -10.87 0.40 6.65
C LEU A 55 -11.33 -0.13 5.29
N PRO A 56 -10.50 -0.05 4.23
CA PRO A 56 -10.79 -0.73 2.96
C PRO A 56 -11.03 -2.22 3.22
N LYS A 57 -12.04 -2.80 2.52
CA LYS A 57 -12.40 -4.20 2.76
C LYS A 57 -11.33 -5.18 2.29
N LYS A 58 -10.65 -4.87 1.20
CA LYS A 58 -9.61 -5.74 0.66
C LYS A 58 -8.27 -5.02 0.61
N ARG A 59 -7.23 -5.70 1.03
CA ARG A 59 -5.83 -5.29 0.91
C ARG A 59 -5.03 -6.47 0.38
N LEU A 60 -4.11 -6.19 -0.52
CA LEU A 60 -3.20 -7.18 -1.05
C LEU A 60 -1.80 -6.59 -1.11
N ASN A 61 -0.83 -7.34 -0.63
CA ASN A 61 0.59 -7.09 -0.81
C ASN A 61 1.21 -8.30 -1.51
N SER A 62 2.00 -8.05 -2.53
CA SER A 62 2.76 -9.07 -3.24
C SER A 62 4.21 -8.63 -3.32
N PHE A 63 5.11 -9.46 -2.87
CA PHE A 63 6.55 -9.28 -3.00
C PHE A 63 7.11 -10.45 -3.80
N ILE A 64 7.77 -10.14 -4.91
CA ILE A 64 8.46 -11.11 -5.75
C ILE A 64 9.91 -10.69 -5.81
N SER A 65 10.84 -11.58 -5.48
CA SER A 65 12.27 -11.36 -5.67
C SER A 65 12.89 -12.46 -6.51
N TRP A 66 13.90 -12.08 -7.28
CA TRP A 66 14.78 -12.98 -8.01
C TRP A 66 16.22 -12.64 -7.67
N ASP A 67 16.89 -13.58 -7.01
CA ASP A 67 18.29 -13.51 -6.63
C ASP A 67 19.11 -14.44 -7.52
N PHE A 68 20.10 -13.90 -8.22
CA PHE A 68 20.97 -14.67 -9.10
C PHE A 68 22.41 -14.16 -9.09
N ASN A 69 23.34 -15.03 -8.73
CA ASN A 69 24.75 -14.65 -8.54
C ASN A 69 24.85 -13.43 -7.59
N ASN A 70 25.42 -12.33 -8.11
CA ASN A 70 25.61 -11.08 -7.39
C ASN A 70 24.52 -10.03 -7.68
N TYR A 71 23.40 -10.43 -8.27
CA TYR A 71 22.29 -9.54 -8.62
C TYR A 71 21.03 -9.91 -7.86
N SER A 72 20.24 -8.90 -7.54
CA SER A 72 18.90 -9.07 -7.04
C SER A 72 17.91 -8.18 -7.80
N LEU A 73 16.73 -8.70 -8.05
CA LEU A 73 15.62 -7.94 -8.63
C LEU A 73 14.38 -8.18 -7.77
N SER A 74 13.69 -7.13 -7.36
CA SER A 74 12.44 -7.29 -6.63
C SER A 74 11.33 -6.40 -7.16
N LEU A 75 10.11 -6.90 -7.05
CA LEU A 75 8.87 -6.20 -7.35
C LEU A 75 7.96 -6.28 -6.12
N ASN A 76 7.61 -5.14 -5.57
CA ASN A 76 6.62 -5.02 -4.51
C ASN A 76 5.34 -4.39 -5.07
N SER A 77 4.20 -5.03 -4.88
CA SER A 77 2.91 -4.54 -5.37
C SER A 77 1.92 -4.44 -4.22
N ARG A 78 1.27 -3.28 -4.08
CA ARG A 78 0.33 -3.00 -3.00
C ARG A 78 -1.00 -2.56 -3.56
N TYR A 79 -2.06 -3.25 -3.18
CA TYR A 79 -3.44 -2.95 -3.55
C TYR A 79 -4.27 -2.61 -2.33
N LEU A 80 -5.03 -1.53 -2.44
CA LEU A 80 -6.08 -1.14 -1.50
C LEU A 80 -7.40 -1.04 -2.27
N ASP A 81 -8.44 -1.68 -1.72
CA ASP A 81 -9.79 -1.60 -2.29
C ASP A 81 -10.36 -0.19 -2.14
N SER A 82 -11.35 0.13 -2.95
CA SER A 82 -12.16 1.34 -2.81
C SER A 82 -12.94 1.31 -1.49
N TYR A 83 -13.25 2.48 -0.96
CA TYR A 83 -14.04 2.62 0.25
C TYR A 83 -14.92 3.87 0.19
N PHE A 84 -15.95 3.89 1.04
CA PHE A 84 -16.95 4.92 1.05
C PHE A 84 -16.56 6.08 1.98
N ASN A 85 -16.69 7.33 1.49
CA ASN A 85 -16.55 8.54 2.29
C ASN A 85 -17.93 9.01 2.75
N GLU A 86 -18.30 8.70 3.97
CA GLU A 86 -19.59 9.05 4.54
C GLU A 86 -19.79 10.56 4.73
N ARG A 87 -18.73 11.36 4.75
CA ARG A 87 -18.83 12.83 4.89
C ARG A 87 -19.43 13.52 3.68
N THR A 88 -19.22 12.98 2.49
CA THR A 88 -19.73 13.60 1.23
C THR A 88 -21.23 13.52 1.08
N ILE A 89 -21.94 12.74 1.90
CA ILE A 89 -23.40 12.66 1.92
C ILE A 89 -24.05 13.73 2.82
N THR A 90 -23.26 14.59 3.48
CA THR A 90 -23.74 15.65 4.35
C THR A 90 -23.12 17.00 3.98
N GLY A 91 -23.78 18.08 4.39
CA GLY A 91 -23.25 19.44 4.26
C GLY A 91 -22.82 19.81 2.84
N LEU A 92 -21.57 20.23 2.70
CA LEU A 92 -21.02 20.67 1.42
C LEU A 92 -20.96 19.55 0.37
N GLY A 93 -20.76 18.31 0.79
CA GLY A 93 -20.77 17.16 -0.11
C GLY A 93 -22.08 17.01 -0.86
N LEU A 94 -23.21 17.15 -0.16
CA LEU A 94 -24.54 17.15 -0.79
C LEU A 94 -24.71 18.36 -1.73
N THR A 95 -24.27 19.54 -1.29
CA THR A 95 -24.45 20.79 -2.07
C THR A 95 -23.67 20.75 -3.39
N TYR A 96 -22.46 20.22 -3.39
CA TYR A 96 -21.59 20.23 -4.57
C TYR A 96 -21.58 18.89 -5.32
N GLY A 97 -22.32 17.89 -4.87
CA GLY A 97 -22.38 16.58 -5.54
C GLY A 97 -21.03 15.87 -5.61
N TYR A 98 -20.23 15.95 -4.55
CA TYR A 98 -18.92 15.28 -4.51
C TYR A 98 -19.07 13.75 -4.59
N ASP A 99 -18.12 13.12 -5.27
CA ASP A 99 -18.03 11.67 -5.30
C ASP A 99 -17.78 11.14 -3.88
N ASN A 100 -18.64 10.25 -3.43
CA ASN A 100 -18.57 9.63 -2.11
C ASN A 100 -17.72 8.36 -2.10
N GLN A 101 -17.11 7.99 -3.21
CA GLN A 101 -16.25 6.83 -3.32
C GLN A 101 -14.78 7.21 -3.48
N VAL A 102 -13.95 6.79 -2.55
CA VAL A 102 -12.50 6.80 -2.71
C VAL A 102 -12.10 5.60 -3.56
N LYS A 103 -11.49 5.87 -4.70
CA LYS A 103 -11.13 4.83 -5.69
C LYS A 103 -10.07 3.88 -5.14
N SER A 104 -10.06 2.66 -5.64
CA SER A 104 -9.00 1.69 -5.35
C SER A 104 -7.63 2.22 -5.77
N PHE A 105 -6.61 1.81 -5.04
CA PHE A 105 -5.23 2.24 -5.24
C PHE A 105 -4.31 1.04 -5.41
N PHE A 106 -3.56 1.02 -6.50
CA PHE A 106 -2.64 -0.05 -6.82
C PHE A 106 -1.31 0.54 -7.27
N VAL A 107 -0.24 0.27 -6.53
CA VAL A 107 1.11 0.78 -6.79
C VAL A 107 2.12 -0.35 -6.81
N HIS A 108 3.18 -0.11 -7.57
CA HIS A 108 4.28 -1.04 -7.76
C HIS A 108 5.61 -0.32 -7.51
N ASP A 109 6.47 -0.97 -6.76
CA ASP A 109 7.84 -0.55 -6.52
C ASP A 109 8.77 -1.64 -7.08
N ILE A 110 9.83 -1.23 -7.77
CA ILE A 110 10.85 -2.14 -8.30
C ILE A 110 12.21 -1.77 -7.71
N SER A 111 13.04 -2.76 -7.40
CA SER A 111 14.43 -2.53 -7.04
C SER A 111 15.37 -3.49 -7.76
N PHE A 112 16.57 -3.01 -8.05
CA PHE A 112 17.65 -3.77 -8.64
C PHE A 112 18.90 -3.60 -7.80
N GLY A 113 19.43 -4.71 -7.30
CA GLY A 113 20.63 -4.77 -6.49
C GLY A 113 21.81 -5.42 -7.25
N LYS A 114 23.02 -4.97 -6.92
CA LYS A 114 24.26 -5.60 -7.37
C LYS A 114 25.28 -5.59 -6.25
N SER A 115 25.86 -6.76 -5.96
CA SER A 115 26.99 -6.91 -5.05
C SER A 115 28.27 -7.07 -5.88
N ILE A 116 29.34 -6.37 -5.49
CA ILE A 116 30.64 -6.37 -6.17
C ILE A 116 31.72 -6.66 -5.13
N ASP A 117 32.44 -7.76 -5.31
CA ASP A 117 33.59 -8.09 -4.48
C ASP A 117 34.73 -7.10 -4.77
N ALA A 118 35.21 -6.42 -3.76
CA ALA A 118 36.32 -5.48 -3.80
C ALA A 118 37.53 -6.07 -3.06
N ILE A 119 38.74 -5.57 -3.30
CA ILE A 119 40.00 -6.11 -2.75
C ILE A 119 40.01 -6.20 -1.22
N LYS A 120 39.27 -5.30 -0.53
CA LYS A 120 39.19 -5.23 0.94
C LYS A 120 37.77 -5.15 1.45
N GLY A 121 36.81 -5.75 0.76
CA GLY A 121 35.42 -5.68 1.21
C GLY A 121 34.41 -5.98 0.12
N ASN A 122 33.19 -5.55 0.33
CA ASN A 122 32.09 -5.77 -0.60
C ASN A 122 31.33 -4.46 -0.83
N LEU A 123 31.06 -4.13 -2.08
CA LEU A 123 30.28 -2.95 -2.50
C LEU A 123 28.88 -3.40 -2.93
N ASN A 124 27.87 -2.95 -2.21
CA ASN A 124 26.47 -3.18 -2.53
C ASN A 124 25.84 -1.94 -3.13
N LEU A 125 25.30 -2.08 -4.31
CA LEU A 125 24.55 -1.04 -5.02
C LEU A 125 23.09 -1.45 -5.07
N ASN A 126 22.16 -0.57 -4.69
CA ASN A 126 20.73 -0.82 -4.82
C ASN A 126 20.01 0.40 -5.42
N LEU A 127 19.52 0.22 -6.64
CA LEU A 127 18.69 1.20 -7.34
C LEU A 127 17.22 0.83 -7.13
N TYR A 128 16.39 1.78 -6.68
CA TYR A 128 14.97 1.55 -6.49
C TYR A 128 14.10 2.63 -7.13
N LEU A 129 12.96 2.21 -7.61
CA LEU A 129 11.93 3.05 -8.20
C LEU A 129 10.60 2.76 -7.50
N SER A 130 10.20 3.65 -6.59
CA SER A 130 8.92 3.56 -5.90
C SER A 130 7.82 4.21 -6.72
N ASN A 131 6.61 3.63 -6.64
CA ASN A 131 5.45 4.06 -7.43
C ASN A 131 5.81 4.22 -8.92
N MET A 132 6.30 3.13 -9.54
CA MET A 132 6.89 3.14 -10.88
C MET A 132 5.99 3.74 -11.97
N PHE A 133 4.67 3.65 -11.81
CA PHE A 133 3.70 4.20 -12.75
C PHE A 133 3.24 5.62 -12.40
N ASN A 134 3.84 6.26 -11.40
CA ASN A 134 3.49 7.60 -10.94
C ASN A 134 1.99 7.77 -10.61
N LYS A 135 1.40 6.78 -9.95
CA LYS A 135 0.00 6.78 -9.57
C LYS A 135 -0.26 7.83 -8.49
N SER A 136 -1.15 8.77 -8.74
CA SER A 136 -1.58 9.75 -7.74
C SER A 136 -2.49 9.12 -6.70
N ALA A 137 -2.41 9.58 -5.45
CA ALA A 137 -3.34 9.22 -4.40
C ALA A 137 -4.79 9.52 -4.82
N PRO A 138 -5.76 8.61 -4.53
CA PRO A 138 -7.16 8.86 -4.85
C PRO A 138 -7.68 10.07 -4.09
N ARG A 139 -8.51 10.86 -4.74
CA ARG A 139 -9.15 11.99 -4.08
C ARG A 139 -10.11 11.52 -3.00
N LEU A 140 -10.05 12.21 -1.87
CA LEU A 140 -10.97 12.14 -0.77
C LEU A 140 -11.55 13.54 -0.56
N TYR A 141 -12.78 13.76 -0.99
CA TYR A 141 -13.43 15.04 -0.82
C TYR A 141 -13.82 15.27 0.63
N ASP A 142 -13.81 16.54 1.04
CA ASP A 142 -14.13 16.96 2.40
C ASP A 142 -13.20 16.33 3.47
N ALA A 143 -11.97 16.02 3.11
CA ALA A 143 -10.92 15.64 4.05
C ALA A 143 -10.47 16.88 4.85
N PRO A 144 -10.15 16.73 6.14
CA PRO A 144 -9.85 17.89 7.00
C PRO A 144 -8.59 18.65 6.59
N ASP A 145 -7.55 17.98 6.09
CA ASP A 145 -6.24 18.62 5.87
C ASP A 145 -5.80 18.57 4.40
N PHE A 146 -6.05 17.45 3.73
CA PHE A 146 -5.60 17.21 2.37
C PHE A 146 -6.72 16.60 1.53
N SER A 147 -6.62 16.74 0.22
CA SER A 147 -7.59 16.15 -0.71
C SER A 147 -7.41 14.63 -0.91
N PHE A 148 -6.79 13.94 0.01
CA PHE A 148 -6.59 12.48 0.02
C PHE A 148 -6.45 11.96 1.45
N ASP A 149 -6.55 10.64 1.63
CA ASP A 149 -6.38 9.99 2.93
C ASP A 149 -4.90 9.78 3.24
N THR A 150 -4.33 10.63 4.08
CA THR A 150 -2.91 10.60 4.47
C THR A 150 -2.50 9.37 5.28
N ARG A 151 -3.47 8.61 5.80
CA ARG A 151 -3.21 7.39 6.60
C ARG A 151 -2.99 6.16 5.74
N LEU A 152 -3.51 6.17 4.50
CA LEU A 152 -3.44 5.03 3.59
C LEU A 152 -2.62 5.28 2.33
N HIS A 153 -2.43 6.54 1.94
CA HIS A 153 -1.84 6.88 0.66
C HIS A 153 -0.63 7.80 0.81
N ASP A 154 0.41 7.53 0.02
CA ASP A 154 1.58 8.39 -0.09
C ASP A 154 1.39 9.34 -1.29
N PRO A 155 1.42 10.67 -1.08
CA PRO A 155 1.22 11.64 -2.14
C PRO A 155 2.45 11.91 -3.00
N ARG A 156 3.63 11.44 -2.60
CA ARG A 156 4.92 11.82 -3.22
C ARG A 156 5.07 11.45 -4.69
N GLY A 157 4.21 10.56 -5.21
CA GLY A 157 4.33 10.08 -6.58
C GLY A 157 5.53 9.13 -6.77
N ARG A 158 6.16 9.19 -7.93
CA ARG A 158 7.31 8.34 -8.27
C ARG A 158 8.59 8.86 -7.63
N ILE A 159 9.35 7.95 -7.00
CA ILE A 159 10.63 8.26 -6.37
C ILE A 159 11.69 7.31 -6.92
N LEU A 160 12.76 7.87 -7.44
CA LEU A 160 13.97 7.13 -7.81
C LEU A 160 15.03 7.35 -6.73
N GLY A 161 15.67 6.27 -6.26
CA GLY A 161 16.73 6.36 -5.28
C GLY A 161 17.83 5.34 -5.55
N LEU A 162 19.04 5.68 -5.09
CA LEU A 162 20.23 4.84 -5.14
C LEU A 162 20.80 4.72 -3.72
N ASN A 163 21.00 3.51 -3.26
CA ASN A 163 21.74 3.22 -2.04
C ASN A 163 23.08 2.58 -2.40
N ILE A 164 24.16 3.08 -1.79
CA ILE A 164 25.52 2.57 -1.95
C ILE A 164 26.06 2.25 -0.56
N GLU A 165 26.42 0.99 -0.35
CA GLU A 165 26.97 0.51 0.92
C GLU A 165 28.30 -0.21 0.66
N TYR A 166 29.34 0.16 1.39
CA TYR A 166 30.64 -0.50 1.35
C TYR A 166 30.96 -1.10 2.71
N ASN A 167 31.15 -2.42 2.74
CA ASN A 167 31.52 -3.19 3.92
C ASN A 167 32.99 -3.62 3.78
N PHE A 168 33.87 -3.18 4.69
CA PHE A 168 35.31 -3.45 4.71
C PHE A 168 35.72 -4.29 5.92
#